data_8a82062fe57a3b209678c23142de58bc
#
_entry.id   8a82062fe57a3b209678c23142de58bc
#
_cell.length_a   1.000
_cell.length_b   1.000
_cell.length_c   1.000
_cell.angle_alpha   90.00
_cell.angle_beta   90.00
_cell.angle_gamma   90.00
#
_symmetry.space_group_name_H-M   'P 1'
#
loop_
_entity.id
_entity.type
_entity.pdbx_description
1 polymer ?
#
loop_
_entity_poly.entity_id
_entity_poly.type
_entity_poly.pdbx_seq_one_letter_code
_entity_poly.pdbx_strand_id
1 'polypeptide(L)'
;MNNLRMLLLIIMLLMSSTASTQSDEGYAWLAGDHHIHSRYSVGWNRDVDPPTPVRGGDAIYPIHMNALMGKYFGLSWTVATDHGGPNHSKVNLEWAYPELVQSRLAVPEVVQFWGMEFDTPGADHSSLIIPFTENEARQLFELESTWAKREPWPGDATWNTESRMLAALREMRDMQPPPLLIANHPSRSASGFGQYGVDDPAELRGWNDTAPNVAVGMAGAPGHQAATLLPDGTASAERRARGGYGNYPTHGGFDQMTAMVGGFWDSMIGEGRDWWITANSDSHVHYSEGGSDFWPGEYSKTFVWAQKNHESIMDGIRNGRIFVTTGDLIDQLFVSAESNQSGTTAEIGGTLTVAAGDSVTVTISFQDPDRLNNNGDNPSVRRVDLIMGSISKSATDPADDTNTSTRVIARFGQSEWSDLGTFRSVSYTLSDIRTNTYLRVRGTNGNELEPEPDPRGEDPWTDLWFYSNPIRILIDQ
;
A
#
# COMPACT_ATOMS: atom_id res chain seq x y z
N MET A 1 -54.94 -35.22 25.27
CA MET A 1 -53.87 -35.96 24.64
C MET A 1 -53.62 -35.40 23.24
N ASN A 2 -53.08 -34.22 23.07
CA ASN A 2 -52.70 -33.64 21.76
C ASN A 2 -51.88 -32.36 21.94
N ASN A 3 -50.74 -32.42 22.64
CA ASN A 3 -49.82 -31.28 22.72
C ASN A 3 -48.36 -31.72 22.86
N LEU A 4 -47.97 -32.84 22.22
CA LEU A 4 -46.58 -33.35 22.31
C LEU A 4 -45.97 -33.71 20.93
N ARG A 5 -46.48 -33.12 19.84
CA ARG A 5 -45.93 -33.37 18.48
C ARG A 5 -45.47 -32.11 17.72
N MET A 6 -45.38 -30.94 18.37
CA MET A 6 -44.95 -29.70 17.71
C MET A 6 -43.63 -29.11 18.27
N LEU A 7 -42.89 -29.88 19.07
CA LEU A 7 -41.62 -29.45 19.67
C LEU A 7 -40.39 -30.23 19.17
N LEU A 8 -40.51 -31.00 18.07
CA LEU A 8 -39.44 -31.83 17.53
C LEU A 8 -38.99 -31.45 16.11
N LEU A 9 -39.42 -30.29 15.59
CA LEU A 9 -39.07 -29.86 14.23
C LEU A 9 -38.25 -28.53 14.17
N ILE A 10 -37.74 -28.03 15.28
CA ILE A 10 -36.94 -26.79 15.34
C ILE A 10 -35.50 -27.05 15.82
N ILE A 11 -35.10 -28.30 16.03
CA ILE A 11 -33.71 -28.63 16.49
C ILE A 11 -32.91 -29.31 15.37
N MET A 12 -33.27 -29.19 14.11
CA MET A 12 -32.54 -29.85 13.02
C MET A 12 -32.05 -28.87 11.93
N LEU A 13 -31.69 -27.64 12.28
CA LEU A 13 -31.12 -26.68 11.33
C LEU A 13 -29.94 -25.86 11.93
N LEU A 14 -29.20 -26.45 12.86
CA LEU A 14 -27.98 -25.87 13.41
C LEU A 14 -26.87 -26.92 13.50
N MET A 15 -26.65 -27.66 12.42
CA MET A 15 -25.42 -28.42 12.23
C MET A 15 -25.08 -28.35 10.75
N SER A 16 -24.20 -27.41 10.41
CA SER A 16 -23.25 -27.59 9.34
C SER A 16 -22.44 -26.29 9.13
N SER A 17 -21.33 -26.47 9.19
CA SER A 17 -20.08 -26.09 8.54
C SER A 17 -19.06 -25.71 9.60
N THR A 18 -18.41 -26.72 10.14
CA THR A 18 -17.05 -26.56 10.62
C THR A 18 -16.16 -26.46 9.38
N ALA A 19 -16.19 -25.34 8.68
CA ALA A 19 -15.04 -24.89 7.95
C ALA A 19 -13.92 -24.75 8.99
N SER A 20 -12.78 -25.35 8.74
CA SER A 20 -11.57 -25.22 9.53
C SER A 20 -11.15 -23.73 9.48
N THR A 21 -11.73 -22.92 10.33
CA THR A 21 -11.17 -21.63 10.67
C THR A 21 -9.93 -21.95 11.49
N GLN A 22 -8.76 -21.86 10.86
CA GLN A 22 -7.54 -21.56 11.59
C GLN A 22 -7.92 -20.34 12.42
N SER A 23 -7.90 -20.45 13.74
CA SER A 23 -8.36 -19.39 14.63
C SER A 23 -7.49 -18.16 14.37
N ASP A 24 -8.06 -17.07 13.85
CA ASP A 24 -7.43 -15.77 13.67
C ASP A 24 -7.17 -15.07 15.01
N GLU A 25 -6.84 -15.86 16.03
CA GLU A 25 -6.62 -15.36 17.38
C GLU A 25 -5.45 -14.37 17.36
N GLY A 26 -5.78 -13.10 17.54
CA GLY A 26 -4.81 -11.99 17.54
C GLY A 26 -4.57 -11.32 16.19
N TYR A 27 -5.19 -11.76 15.09
CA TYR A 27 -5.17 -11.04 13.82
C TYR A 27 -6.16 -9.88 13.82
N ALA A 28 -5.76 -8.79 13.21
CA ALA A 28 -6.59 -7.60 13.00
C ALA A 28 -6.09 -6.80 11.79
N TRP A 29 -6.93 -5.92 11.28
CA TRP A 29 -6.47 -4.88 10.37
C TRP A 29 -5.63 -3.87 11.13
N LEU A 30 -4.34 -3.82 10.83
CA LEU A 30 -3.35 -2.96 11.47
C LEU A 30 -2.98 -1.82 10.51
N ALA A 31 -3.44 -0.62 10.84
CA ALA A 31 -3.06 0.59 10.09
C ALA A 31 -1.57 0.90 10.24
N GLY A 32 -0.93 1.31 9.18
CA GLY A 32 0.47 1.70 9.19
C GLY A 32 0.88 2.56 8.01
N ASP A 33 2.14 2.98 8.07
CA ASP A 33 2.79 3.82 7.08
C ASP A 33 4.23 3.35 6.87
N HIS A 34 4.59 3.08 5.63
CA HIS A 34 5.91 2.54 5.28
C HIS A 34 6.88 3.59 4.72
N HIS A 35 6.49 4.87 4.64
CA HIS A 35 7.28 5.92 4.03
C HIS A 35 7.22 7.19 4.86
N ILE A 36 8.17 7.35 5.80
CA ILE A 36 8.21 8.41 6.78
C ILE A 36 9.64 8.90 6.95
N HIS A 37 9.87 10.20 6.72
CA HIS A 37 11.17 10.83 6.88
C HIS A 37 11.33 11.45 8.26
N SER A 38 12.56 11.39 8.76
CA SER A 38 12.94 12.05 9.99
C SER A 38 14.03 13.10 9.72
N ARG A 39 14.45 13.79 10.77
CA ARG A 39 15.58 14.73 10.68
C ARG A 39 16.88 14.13 10.15
N TYR A 40 16.91 12.84 9.88
CA TYR A 40 18.03 12.10 9.30
C TYR A 40 17.91 11.89 7.79
N SER A 41 16.81 12.31 7.15
CA SER A 41 16.80 12.76 5.76
C SER A 41 17.52 14.08 5.70
N VAL A 42 18.87 13.99 5.56
CA VAL A 42 19.76 15.13 5.79
C VAL A 42 19.91 16.00 4.56
N GLY A 43 20.13 17.30 4.77
CA GLY A 43 20.75 18.16 3.78
C GLY A 43 22.27 17.95 3.75
N TRP A 44 22.93 18.60 2.80
CA TRP A 44 24.38 18.44 2.61
C TRP A 44 25.09 19.79 2.58
N ASN A 45 26.05 19.98 3.48
CA ASN A 45 27.00 21.10 3.38
C ASN A 45 28.02 20.77 2.29
N ARG A 46 27.90 21.44 1.15
CA ARG A 46 28.77 21.26 -0.02
C ARG A 46 29.97 22.22 -0.05
N ASP A 47 30.17 23.03 0.99
CA ASP A 47 31.34 23.91 1.12
C ASP A 47 32.58 23.14 1.57
N VAL A 48 32.45 21.86 1.89
CA VAL A 48 33.50 20.93 2.29
C VAL A 48 33.51 19.70 1.38
N ASP A 49 34.67 19.06 1.25
CA ASP A 49 34.91 17.89 0.42
C ASP A 49 35.52 16.74 1.26
N PRO A 50 34.89 15.58 1.41
CA PRO A 50 33.49 15.26 0.99
C PRO A 50 32.45 16.09 1.72
N PRO A 51 31.23 16.26 1.14
CA PRO A 51 30.16 17.01 1.78
C PRO A 51 29.72 16.34 3.10
N THR A 52 29.38 17.18 4.07
CA THR A 52 28.96 16.71 5.38
C THR A 52 27.44 16.79 5.57
N PRO A 53 26.82 15.82 6.25
CA PRO A 53 25.38 15.79 6.46
C PRO A 53 24.94 16.88 7.45
N VAL A 54 23.77 17.50 7.16
CA VAL A 54 23.13 18.51 7.99
C VAL A 54 21.76 17.98 8.41
N ARG A 55 21.60 17.70 9.70
CA ARG A 55 20.33 17.21 10.26
C ARG A 55 19.21 18.23 10.06
N GLY A 56 18.01 17.76 9.73
CA GLY A 56 16.86 18.64 9.52
C GLY A 56 16.94 19.45 8.22
N GLY A 57 17.80 19.07 7.28
CA GLY A 57 17.99 19.82 6.04
C GLY A 57 16.93 19.52 4.99
N ASP A 58 16.26 18.39 5.11
CA ASP A 58 15.18 17.97 4.23
C ASP A 58 13.90 17.67 5.03
N ALA A 59 13.94 16.72 5.95
CA ALA A 59 12.87 16.49 6.94
C ALA A 59 13.34 16.92 8.34
N ILE A 60 12.40 17.33 9.19
CA ILE A 60 12.74 18.06 10.43
C ILE A 60 12.43 17.32 11.73
N TYR A 61 11.53 16.34 11.69
CA TYR A 61 11.03 15.69 12.91
C TYR A 61 11.94 14.55 13.37
N PRO A 62 12.12 14.37 14.68
CA PRO A 62 12.79 13.19 15.21
C PRO A 62 11.92 11.94 15.03
N ILE A 63 12.56 10.76 14.95
CA ILE A 63 11.85 9.47 14.70
C ILE A 63 10.74 9.22 15.74
N HIS A 64 11.01 9.48 17.02
CA HIS A 64 10.01 9.29 18.07
C HIS A 64 8.80 10.23 17.95
N MET A 65 8.96 11.41 17.36
CA MET A 65 7.83 12.32 17.10
C MET A 65 6.93 11.75 16.00
N ASN A 66 7.50 11.22 14.93
CA ASN A 66 6.75 10.53 13.89
C ASN A 66 5.99 9.33 14.44
N ALA A 67 6.62 8.54 15.32
CA ALA A 67 5.96 7.41 15.96
C ALA A 67 4.81 7.84 16.90
N LEU A 68 4.98 8.95 17.65
CA LEU A 68 3.93 9.54 18.49
C LEU A 68 2.76 10.07 17.67
N MET A 69 3.05 10.78 16.58
CA MET A 69 2.01 11.28 15.67
C MET A 69 1.30 10.14 14.97
N GLY A 70 2.04 9.12 14.47
CA GLY A 70 1.44 7.91 13.94
C GLY A 70 0.50 7.23 14.93
N LYS A 71 0.92 7.08 16.20
CA LYS A 71 0.05 6.59 17.27
C LYS A 71 -1.18 7.45 17.47
N TYR A 72 -1.02 8.78 17.47
CA TYR A 72 -2.12 9.74 17.64
C TYR A 72 -3.16 9.59 16.52
N PHE A 73 -2.72 9.35 15.28
CA PHE A 73 -3.56 9.12 14.12
C PHE A 73 -3.94 7.64 13.89
N GLY A 74 -3.72 6.78 14.90
CA GLY A 74 -4.22 5.42 14.95
C GLY A 74 -3.36 4.37 14.24
N LEU A 75 -2.10 4.67 13.92
CA LEU A 75 -1.19 3.69 13.36
C LEU A 75 -0.77 2.64 14.40
N SER A 76 -0.73 1.40 13.96
CA SER A 76 -0.21 0.24 14.69
C SER A 76 1.24 -0.05 14.35
N TRP A 77 1.71 0.37 13.18
CA TRP A 77 3.08 0.17 12.71
C TRP A 77 3.56 1.33 11.83
N THR A 78 4.89 1.55 11.83
CA THR A 78 5.57 2.57 11.02
C THR A 78 6.93 2.05 10.56
N VAL A 79 7.46 2.63 9.48
CA VAL A 79 8.84 2.42 9.01
C VAL A 79 9.55 3.76 9.01
N ALA A 80 10.73 3.84 9.62
CA ALA A 80 11.62 4.99 9.46
C ALA A 80 12.38 4.83 8.15
N THR A 81 12.17 5.74 7.18
CA THR A 81 12.66 5.61 5.80
C THR A 81 13.37 6.87 5.33
N ASP A 82 14.36 7.31 6.07
CA ASP A 82 15.18 8.45 5.66
C ASP A 82 15.90 8.16 4.33
N HIS A 83 15.96 9.16 3.45
CA HIS A 83 16.62 8.99 2.16
C HIS A 83 18.04 9.55 2.16
N GLY A 84 18.82 9.05 1.20
CA GLY A 84 20.24 9.12 1.20
C GLY A 84 20.91 10.29 0.47
N GLY A 85 22.19 10.08 0.25
CA GLY A 85 23.13 10.96 -0.39
C GLY A 85 24.55 10.48 -0.10
N PRO A 86 25.59 11.28 -0.32
CA PRO A 86 26.97 10.86 -0.15
C PRO A 86 27.29 10.32 1.24
N ASN A 87 27.64 9.02 1.35
CA ASN A 87 27.93 8.33 2.63
C ASN A 87 26.76 8.36 3.65
N HIS A 88 25.51 8.41 3.19
CA HIS A 88 24.34 8.46 4.06
C HIS A 88 24.17 7.17 4.88
N SER A 89 24.65 6.04 4.40
CA SER A 89 24.70 4.78 5.15
C SER A 89 25.27 4.94 6.57
N LYS A 90 26.25 5.83 6.76
CA LYS A 90 26.81 6.15 8.08
C LYS A 90 25.83 7.00 8.92
N VAL A 91 25.08 7.90 8.31
CA VAL A 91 24.04 8.67 9.02
C VAL A 91 22.98 7.72 9.55
N ASN A 92 22.53 6.78 8.74
CA ASN A 92 21.61 5.74 9.14
C ASN A 92 22.16 4.90 10.29
N LEU A 93 23.37 4.35 10.15
CA LEU A 93 23.95 3.46 11.15
C LEU A 93 24.27 4.18 12.48
N GLU A 94 24.91 5.36 12.39
CA GLU A 94 25.51 6.02 13.56
C GLU A 94 24.53 6.99 14.27
N TRP A 95 23.54 7.53 13.56
CA TRP A 95 22.65 8.56 14.10
C TRP A 95 21.18 8.14 14.14
N ALA A 96 20.62 7.67 13.02
CA ALA A 96 19.20 7.36 12.92
C ALA A 96 18.83 6.07 13.68
N TYR A 97 19.59 5.00 13.49
CA TYR A 97 19.29 3.72 14.15
C TYR A 97 19.32 3.80 15.70
N PRO A 98 20.29 4.45 16.35
CA PRO A 98 20.25 4.64 17.80
C PRO A 98 18.99 5.42 18.27
N GLU A 99 18.51 6.38 17.49
CA GLU A 99 17.27 7.09 17.81
C GLU A 99 16.03 6.21 17.60
N LEU A 100 15.99 5.36 16.55
CA LEU A 100 14.91 4.38 16.38
C LEU A 100 14.82 3.42 17.57
N VAL A 101 15.95 2.92 18.08
CA VAL A 101 15.97 2.06 19.26
C VAL A 101 15.36 2.77 20.48
N GLN A 102 15.69 4.05 20.68
CA GLN A 102 15.08 4.86 21.75
C GLN A 102 13.60 5.12 21.49
N SER A 103 13.21 5.34 20.22
CA SER A 103 11.82 5.53 19.83
C SER A 103 10.95 4.29 20.14
N ARG A 104 11.47 3.09 19.84
CA ARG A 104 10.80 1.81 20.19
C ARG A 104 10.53 1.67 21.70
N LEU A 105 11.45 2.16 22.53
CA LEU A 105 11.26 2.16 23.99
C LEU A 105 10.27 3.24 24.45
N ALA A 106 10.25 4.39 23.77
CA ALA A 106 9.39 5.52 24.14
C ALA A 106 7.95 5.36 23.66
N VAL A 107 7.71 4.67 22.55
CA VAL A 107 6.40 4.47 21.92
C VAL A 107 6.21 2.96 21.60
N PRO A 108 6.14 2.10 22.62
CA PRO A 108 6.10 0.65 22.44
C PRO A 108 4.77 0.15 21.84
N GLU A 109 3.75 1.00 21.81
CA GLU A 109 2.44 0.65 21.25
C GLU A 109 2.43 0.63 19.70
N VAL A 110 3.45 1.23 19.08
CA VAL A 110 3.65 1.19 17.61
C VAL A 110 4.78 0.23 17.29
N VAL A 111 4.53 -0.71 16.39
CA VAL A 111 5.58 -1.59 15.86
C VAL A 111 6.40 -0.78 14.86
N GLN A 112 7.66 -0.47 15.20
CA GLN A 112 8.52 0.43 14.43
C GLN A 112 9.59 -0.38 13.68
N PHE A 113 9.54 -0.36 12.37
CA PHE A 113 10.52 -1.00 11.49
C PHE A 113 11.69 -0.08 11.20
N TRP A 114 12.82 -0.71 10.90
CA TRP A 114 13.99 -0.07 10.32
C TRP A 114 13.95 -0.18 8.80
N GLY A 115 14.27 0.88 8.11
CA GLY A 115 14.28 0.93 6.66
C GLY A 115 14.93 2.21 6.14
N MET A 116 14.75 2.45 4.85
CA MET A 116 15.13 3.70 4.18
C MET A 116 14.28 3.92 2.94
N GLU A 117 14.15 5.16 2.52
CA GLU A 117 13.80 5.44 1.14
C GLU A 117 15.06 5.23 0.30
N PHE A 118 15.14 4.06 -0.31
CA PHE A 118 16.30 3.62 -1.05
C PHE A 118 16.46 4.42 -2.34
N ASP A 119 17.62 5.02 -2.51
CA ASP A 119 18.06 5.68 -3.74
C ASP A 119 18.25 4.64 -4.84
N THR A 120 17.16 4.24 -5.48
CA THR A 120 17.09 3.08 -6.37
C THR A 120 17.91 3.28 -7.63
N PRO A 121 18.88 2.42 -7.93
CA PRO A 121 19.65 2.49 -9.18
C PRO A 121 18.74 2.34 -10.41
N GLY A 122 18.86 3.23 -11.37
CA GLY A 122 18.07 3.21 -12.63
C GLY A 122 16.68 3.82 -12.50
N ALA A 123 16.14 3.92 -11.31
CA ALA A 123 14.77 4.33 -11.02
C ALA A 123 14.68 5.57 -10.11
N ASP A 124 13.51 5.88 -9.55
CA ASP A 124 13.35 6.96 -8.57
C ASP A 124 13.72 6.46 -7.17
N HIS A 125 12.78 6.23 -6.29
CA HIS A 125 13.00 5.78 -4.91
C HIS A 125 12.11 4.57 -4.58
N SER A 126 12.50 3.83 -3.53
CA SER A 126 11.73 2.72 -3.02
C SER A 126 11.79 2.64 -1.50
N SER A 127 10.70 2.33 -0.84
CA SER A 127 10.72 1.97 0.58
C SER A 127 11.37 0.59 0.73
N LEU A 128 12.54 0.55 1.35
CA LEU A 128 13.23 -0.67 1.75
C LEU A 128 12.96 -0.92 3.23
N ILE A 129 12.30 -2.04 3.55
CA ILE A 129 11.92 -2.42 4.92
C ILE A 129 12.77 -3.60 5.35
N ILE A 130 13.58 -3.41 6.38
CA ILE A 130 14.48 -4.45 6.89
C ILE A 130 13.74 -5.31 7.92
N PRO A 131 13.87 -6.65 7.87
CA PRO A 131 13.34 -7.54 8.89
C PRO A 131 13.92 -7.24 10.26
N PHE A 132 13.06 -7.24 11.29
CA PHE A 132 13.49 -7.02 12.66
C PHE A 132 14.36 -8.19 13.15
N THR A 133 15.66 -7.95 13.22
CA THR A 133 16.68 -8.89 13.69
C THR A 133 17.75 -8.17 14.49
N GLU A 134 18.60 -8.88 15.19
CA GLU A 134 19.77 -8.30 15.88
C GLU A 134 20.75 -7.60 14.91
N ASN A 135 20.70 -7.94 13.62
CA ASN A 135 21.59 -7.43 12.59
C ASN A 135 20.95 -6.35 11.70
N GLU A 136 19.70 -5.93 11.93
CA GLU A 136 18.96 -5.03 11.03
C GLU A 136 19.73 -3.74 10.70
N ALA A 137 20.42 -3.14 11.67
CA ALA A 137 21.21 -1.94 11.45
C ALA A 137 22.35 -2.15 10.45
N ARG A 138 23.05 -3.27 10.58
CA ARG A 138 24.14 -3.64 9.70
C ARG A 138 23.65 -4.05 8.32
N GLN A 139 22.54 -4.75 8.25
CA GLN A 139 21.94 -5.15 6.97
C GLN A 139 21.59 -3.92 6.13
N LEU A 140 20.94 -2.91 6.73
CA LEU A 140 20.63 -1.67 6.00
C LEU A 140 21.90 -0.95 5.57
N PHE A 141 22.89 -0.81 6.48
CA PHE A 141 24.18 -0.18 6.16
C PHE A 141 24.87 -0.85 4.96
N GLU A 142 24.92 -2.18 4.93
CA GLU A 142 25.56 -2.93 3.85
C GLU A 142 24.81 -2.77 2.52
N LEU A 143 23.48 -2.81 2.54
CA LEU A 143 22.67 -2.59 1.34
C LEU A 143 22.82 -1.17 0.81
N GLU A 144 22.68 -0.16 1.65
CA GLU A 144 22.77 1.24 1.26
C GLU A 144 24.17 1.58 0.75
N SER A 145 25.22 1.27 1.54
CA SER A 145 26.62 1.58 1.19
C SER A 145 27.09 0.86 -0.08
N THR A 146 26.47 -0.26 -0.44
CA THR A 146 26.86 -1.03 -1.64
C THR A 146 26.03 -0.64 -2.86
N TRP A 147 24.74 -0.34 -2.70
CA TRP A 147 23.80 -0.29 -3.83
C TRP A 147 23.16 1.07 -4.07
N ALA A 148 22.96 1.94 -3.06
CA ALA A 148 22.25 3.20 -3.25
C ALA A 148 22.97 4.11 -4.25
N LYS A 149 22.22 4.63 -5.26
CA LYS A 149 22.82 5.35 -6.39
C LYS A 149 23.50 6.66 -6.02
N ARG A 150 23.14 7.28 -4.89
CA ARG A 150 23.72 8.56 -4.42
C ARG A 150 24.76 8.40 -3.31
N GLU A 151 25.03 7.17 -2.86
CA GLU A 151 25.98 6.88 -1.77
C GLU A 151 27.45 7.27 -2.09
N PRO A 152 27.99 7.03 -3.31
CA PRO A 152 29.38 7.30 -3.58
C PRO A 152 29.70 8.80 -3.64
N TRP A 153 30.90 9.15 -3.14
CA TRP A 153 31.47 10.47 -3.33
C TRP A 153 32.94 10.37 -3.82
N PRO A 154 33.30 11.07 -4.90
CA PRO A 154 32.40 11.81 -5.82
C PRO A 154 31.37 10.91 -6.45
N GLY A 155 30.24 11.49 -6.93
CA GLY A 155 29.17 10.74 -7.57
C GLY A 155 29.67 9.97 -8.79
N ASP A 156 29.13 8.76 -8.96
CA ASP A 156 29.49 7.83 -10.05
C ASP A 156 28.24 7.40 -10.81
N ALA A 157 28.14 7.80 -12.08
CA ALA A 157 27.01 7.47 -12.94
C ALA A 157 26.81 5.97 -13.17
N THR A 158 27.85 5.15 -12.97
CA THR A 158 27.74 3.68 -13.08
C THR A 158 26.92 3.06 -11.95
N TRP A 159 26.65 3.83 -10.87
CA TRP A 159 25.79 3.43 -9.77
C TRP A 159 24.30 3.59 -10.07
N ASN A 160 23.95 4.32 -11.12
CA ASN A 160 22.55 4.59 -11.47
C ASN A 160 22.16 3.83 -12.76
N THR A 161 22.03 2.51 -12.66
CA THR A 161 21.64 1.64 -13.78
C THR A 161 20.69 0.55 -13.32
N GLU A 162 19.75 0.14 -14.20
CA GLU A 162 18.84 -0.98 -13.96
C GLU A 162 19.59 -2.28 -13.64
N SER A 163 20.66 -2.60 -14.36
CA SER A 163 21.47 -3.81 -14.11
C SER A 163 22.02 -3.86 -12.69
N ARG A 164 22.32 -2.71 -12.11
CA ARG A 164 22.76 -2.59 -10.72
C ARG A 164 21.60 -2.82 -9.76
N MET A 165 20.44 -2.30 -10.07
CA MET A 165 19.22 -2.57 -9.28
C MET A 165 18.88 -4.07 -9.27
N LEU A 166 18.91 -4.73 -10.41
CA LEU A 166 18.67 -6.17 -10.48
C LEU A 166 19.73 -6.99 -9.70
N ALA A 167 20.97 -6.50 -9.61
CA ALA A 167 21.99 -7.12 -8.76
C ALA A 167 21.70 -6.93 -7.26
N ALA A 168 21.26 -5.74 -6.85
CA ALA A 168 20.83 -5.48 -5.47
C ALA A 168 19.65 -6.37 -5.08
N LEU A 169 18.67 -6.51 -5.96
CA LEU A 169 17.50 -7.38 -5.73
C LEU A 169 17.88 -8.86 -5.54
N ARG A 170 18.88 -9.37 -6.30
CA ARG A 170 19.38 -10.75 -6.10
C ARG A 170 20.01 -10.92 -4.74
N GLU A 171 20.81 -9.94 -4.29
CA GLU A 171 21.39 -9.97 -2.94
C GLU A 171 20.29 -9.92 -1.87
N MET A 172 19.33 -9.00 -1.98
CA MET A 172 18.19 -8.89 -1.05
C MET A 172 17.37 -10.19 -1.00
N ARG A 173 17.12 -10.83 -2.15
CA ARG A 173 16.39 -12.11 -2.24
C ARG A 173 17.11 -13.23 -1.49
N ASP A 174 18.44 -13.26 -1.55
CA ASP A 174 19.25 -14.31 -0.98
C ASP A 174 19.50 -14.11 0.54
N MET A 175 19.10 -12.95 1.11
CA MET A 175 19.10 -12.69 2.55
C MET A 175 18.08 -13.55 3.30
N GLN A 176 18.34 -13.84 4.60
CA GLN A 176 17.44 -14.63 5.44
C GLN A 176 17.23 -13.94 6.80
N PRO A 177 16.03 -13.45 7.09
CA PRO A 177 14.88 -13.29 6.19
C PRO A 177 15.12 -12.18 5.16
N PRO A 178 14.45 -12.23 3.98
CA PRO A 178 14.60 -11.21 2.96
C PRO A 178 13.84 -9.91 3.33
N PRO A 179 14.36 -8.72 2.96
CA PRO A 179 13.66 -7.46 3.15
C PRO A 179 12.42 -7.34 2.23
N LEU A 180 11.70 -6.24 2.36
CA LEU A 180 10.66 -5.82 1.41
C LEU A 180 11.10 -4.55 0.70
N LEU A 181 10.75 -4.45 -0.57
CA LEU A 181 10.94 -3.27 -1.40
C LEU A 181 9.62 -2.89 -2.06
N ILE A 182 9.23 -1.62 -1.94
CA ILE A 182 8.00 -1.05 -2.51
C ILE A 182 8.40 0.18 -3.31
N ALA A 183 8.09 0.23 -4.61
CA ALA A 183 8.36 1.40 -5.44
C ALA A 183 7.56 2.61 -4.91
N ASN A 184 8.24 3.71 -4.56
CA ASN A 184 7.60 4.92 -4.05
C ASN A 184 7.15 5.80 -5.22
N HIS A 185 6.01 6.49 -5.07
CA HIS A 185 5.49 7.52 -6.00
C HIS A 185 5.85 7.25 -7.49
N PRO A 186 5.48 6.08 -8.07
CA PRO A 186 6.10 5.56 -9.30
C PRO A 186 5.90 6.45 -10.52
N SER A 187 4.81 7.22 -10.58
CA SER A 187 4.59 8.16 -11.70
C SER A 187 4.92 9.62 -11.35
N ARG A 188 5.71 9.90 -10.28
CA ARG A 188 6.04 11.29 -9.90
C ARG A 188 6.73 12.06 -11.03
N SER A 189 7.52 11.40 -11.85
CA SER A 189 8.22 11.96 -13.00
C SER A 189 7.50 11.75 -14.34
N ALA A 190 6.27 11.23 -14.35
CA ALA A 190 5.46 11.06 -15.55
C ALA A 190 5.17 12.39 -16.24
N SER A 191 5.13 12.38 -17.58
CA SER A 191 4.87 13.56 -18.41
C SER A 191 3.48 13.53 -19.06
N GLY A 192 2.72 12.45 -18.90
CA GLY A 192 1.38 12.25 -19.44
C GLY A 192 0.80 10.92 -19.01
N PHE A 193 -0.45 10.67 -19.39
CA PHE A 193 -1.06 9.36 -19.22
C PHE A 193 -0.30 8.29 -20.01
N GLY A 194 0.07 7.19 -19.35
CA GLY A 194 0.88 6.11 -19.95
C GLY A 194 2.30 6.54 -20.33
N GLN A 195 2.72 7.75 -19.96
CA GLN A 195 4.07 8.26 -20.19
C GLN A 195 4.80 8.30 -18.85
N TYR A 196 5.10 7.13 -18.36
CA TYR A 196 5.77 6.90 -17.09
C TYR A 196 7.15 7.54 -17.08
N GLY A 197 7.62 7.90 -15.89
CA GLY A 197 8.93 8.51 -15.74
C GLY A 197 10.06 7.46 -15.73
N VAL A 198 10.86 7.51 -14.69
CA VAL A 198 11.99 6.57 -14.53
C VAL A 198 11.55 5.20 -13.99
N ASP A 199 10.38 5.10 -13.36
CA ASP A 199 9.77 3.84 -12.94
C ASP A 199 8.76 3.41 -14.01
N ASP A 200 9.23 2.73 -15.04
CA ASP A 200 8.35 2.27 -16.12
C ASP A 200 7.86 0.82 -15.91
N PRO A 201 6.84 0.40 -16.67
CA PRO A 201 6.33 -0.97 -16.61
C PRO A 201 7.36 -2.07 -16.80
N ALA A 202 8.36 -1.88 -17.66
CA ALA A 202 9.37 -2.88 -17.94
C ALA A 202 10.33 -3.03 -16.76
N GLU A 203 10.73 -1.92 -16.16
CA GLU A 203 11.61 -1.91 -15.00
C GLU A 203 10.95 -2.59 -13.79
N LEU A 204 9.72 -2.20 -13.46
CA LEU A 204 8.99 -2.78 -12.32
C LEU A 204 8.70 -4.28 -12.50
N ARG A 205 8.46 -4.75 -13.75
CA ARG A 205 8.41 -6.18 -14.04
C ARG A 205 9.75 -6.86 -13.81
N GLY A 206 10.84 -6.25 -14.29
CA GLY A 206 12.20 -6.74 -14.09
C GLY A 206 12.55 -6.93 -12.61
N TRP A 207 12.07 -6.02 -11.75
CA TRP A 207 12.23 -6.15 -10.29
C TRP A 207 11.47 -7.37 -9.74
N ASN A 208 10.19 -7.48 -10.07
CA ASN A 208 9.36 -8.59 -9.61
C ASN A 208 9.84 -9.93 -10.16
N ASP A 209 10.28 -10.00 -11.43
CA ASP A 209 10.87 -11.22 -12.01
C ASP A 209 12.17 -11.63 -11.29
N THR A 210 12.97 -10.66 -10.85
CA THR A 210 14.27 -10.93 -10.20
C THR A 210 14.09 -11.37 -8.76
N ALA A 211 13.18 -10.75 -8.02
CA ALA A 211 12.99 -11.00 -6.59
C ALA A 211 11.53 -10.79 -6.16
N PRO A 212 10.59 -11.70 -6.54
CA PRO A 212 9.16 -11.51 -6.28
C PRO A 212 8.79 -11.43 -4.79
N ASN A 213 9.60 -12.04 -3.93
CA ASN A 213 9.41 -11.99 -2.47
C ASN A 213 10.03 -10.74 -1.81
N VAL A 214 10.73 -9.91 -2.58
CA VAL A 214 11.37 -8.65 -2.13
C VAL A 214 10.66 -7.46 -2.76
N ALA A 215 10.65 -7.35 -4.08
CA ALA A 215 9.95 -6.31 -4.82
C ALA A 215 8.46 -6.68 -4.93
N VAL A 216 7.69 -6.27 -3.93
CA VAL A 216 6.33 -6.79 -3.70
C VAL A 216 5.23 -5.85 -4.19
N GLY A 217 5.56 -4.64 -4.63
CA GLY A 217 4.53 -3.70 -5.06
C GLY A 217 5.00 -2.27 -5.19
N MET A 218 4.03 -1.36 -5.17
CA MET A 218 4.23 0.08 -5.36
C MET A 218 3.31 0.91 -4.45
N ALA A 219 3.68 2.17 -4.23
CA ALA A 219 2.81 3.16 -3.61
C ALA A 219 1.62 3.47 -4.53
N GLY A 220 0.47 2.91 -4.21
CA GLY A 220 -0.78 3.16 -4.93
C GLY A 220 -1.32 4.56 -4.64
N ALA A 221 -1.37 4.96 -3.36
CA ALA A 221 -1.60 6.32 -2.95
C ALA A 221 -0.26 6.88 -2.40
N PRO A 222 0.45 7.72 -3.19
CA PRO A 222 1.73 8.27 -2.78
C PRO A 222 1.55 9.34 -1.70
N GLY A 223 2.64 9.74 -1.06
CA GLY A 223 2.69 10.84 -0.11
C GLY A 223 2.45 12.21 -0.72
N HIS A 224 2.78 13.26 0.03
CA HIS A 224 2.60 14.67 -0.35
C HIS A 224 1.15 15.07 -0.71
N GLN A 225 0.16 14.35 -0.16
CA GLN A 225 -1.26 14.61 -0.43
C GLN A 225 -1.71 16.01 0.03
N ALA A 226 -1.03 16.60 1.02
CA ALA A 226 -1.26 17.96 1.49
C ALA A 226 -0.57 19.04 0.64
N ALA A 227 0.08 18.69 -0.48
CA ALA A 227 0.83 19.62 -1.30
C ALA A 227 -0.02 20.79 -1.88
N THR A 228 -1.33 20.63 -1.94
CA THR A 228 -2.29 21.67 -2.36
C THR A 228 -2.71 22.60 -1.22
N LEU A 229 -2.46 22.25 0.04
CA LEU A 229 -2.93 22.98 1.21
C LEU A 229 -2.01 24.14 1.61
N LEU A 230 -2.62 25.25 2.02
CA LEU A 230 -1.95 26.31 2.76
C LEU A 230 -1.80 25.91 4.24
N PRO A 231 -0.97 26.63 5.04
CA PRO A 231 -0.79 26.30 6.47
C PRO A 231 -2.07 26.34 7.32
N ASP A 232 -3.12 27.03 6.86
CA ASP A 232 -4.42 27.09 7.52
C ASP A 232 -5.39 25.98 7.10
N GLY A 233 -4.94 25.03 6.25
CA GLY A 233 -5.73 23.93 5.73
C GLY A 233 -6.54 24.26 4.48
N THR A 234 -6.51 25.51 3.99
CA THR A 234 -7.23 25.90 2.78
C THR A 234 -6.51 25.39 1.53
N ALA A 235 -7.24 24.74 0.62
CA ALA A 235 -6.69 24.31 -0.66
C ALA A 235 -6.47 25.50 -1.62
N SER A 236 -5.34 25.49 -2.35
CA SER A 236 -4.94 26.58 -3.24
C SER A 236 -4.25 26.08 -4.51
N ALA A 237 -4.73 26.55 -5.67
CA ALA A 237 -4.12 26.26 -6.97
C ALA A 237 -2.73 26.91 -7.16
N GLU A 238 -2.32 27.81 -6.26
CA GLU A 238 -0.98 28.40 -6.25
C GLU A 238 0.06 27.43 -5.64
N ARG A 239 -0.39 26.44 -4.87
CA ARG A 239 0.43 25.38 -4.29
C ARG A 239 0.77 24.31 -5.34
N ARG A 240 1.48 23.26 -4.92
CA ARG A 240 1.80 22.10 -5.76
C ARG A 240 0.53 21.31 -6.10
N ALA A 241 0.62 20.42 -7.07
CA ALA A 241 -0.42 19.43 -7.30
C ALA A 241 -0.44 18.41 -6.14
N ARG A 242 -1.60 17.80 -5.89
CA ARG A 242 -1.80 16.72 -4.94
C ARG A 242 -0.82 15.57 -5.23
N GLY A 243 -0.30 14.92 -4.20
CA GLY A 243 0.72 13.88 -4.36
C GLY A 243 2.10 14.38 -4.76
N GLY A 244 2.32 15.70 -4.86
CA GLY A 244 3.59 16.27 -5.30
C GLY A 244 3.89 16.08 -6.79
N TYR A 245 2.97 15.52 -7.57
CA TYR A 245 3.11 15.29 -8.99
C TYR A 245 3.04 16.61 -9.77
N GLY A 246 4.03 16.85 -10.63
CA GLY A 246 4.21 18.15 -11.29
C GLY A 246 3.65 18.21 -12.72
N ASN A 247 3.85 17.16 -13.50
CA ASN A 247 3.56 17.15 -14.93
C ASN A 247 2.31 16.36 -15.28
N TYR A 248 2.03 15.30 -14.56
CA TYR A 248 0.82 14.52 -14.69
C TYR A 248 0.23 14.25 -13.30
N PRO A 249 -1.07 14.54 -13.06
CA PRO A 249 -1.66 14.45 -11.72
C PRO A 249 -1.88 12.99 -11.27
N THR A 250 -2.08 12.82 -9.97
CA THR A 250 -2.75 11.66 -9.39
C THR A 250 -4.24 11.67 -9.77
N HIS A 251 -4.95 10.58 -9.50
CA HIS A 251 -6.37 10.39 -9.77
C HIS A 251 -7.08 10.01 -8.47
N GLY A 252 -7.86 10.90 -7.91
CA GLY A 252 -8.43 10.68 -6.59
C GLY A 252 -7.36 10.44 -5.51
N GLY A 253 -6.18 11.05 -5.64
CA GLY A 253 -5.03 10.85 -4.79
C GLY A 253 -4.24 9.57 -5.05
N PHE A 254 -4.60 8.78 -6.05
CA PHE A 254 -3.88 7.55 -6.43
C PHE A 254 -3.05 7.74 -7.69
N ASP A 255 -1.92 7.05 -7.75
CA ASP A 255 -1.06 7.02 -8.93
C ASP A 255 -1.81 6.46 -10.14
N GLN A 256 -1.53 6.97 -11.35
CA GLN A 256 -2.15 6.47 -12.59
C GLN A 256 -1.97 4.97 -12.79
N MET A 257 -0.81 4.41 -12.35
CA MET A 257 -0.54 2.97 -12.42
C MET A 257 -1.54 2.14 -11.60
N THR A 258 -2.14 2.73 -10.57
CA THR A 258 -3.12 2.09 -9.68
C THR A 258 -4.56 2.43 -10.03
N ALA A 259 -4.84 3.71 -10.27
CA ALA A 259 -6.20 4.25 -10.40
C ALA A 259 -6.92 3.74 -11.63
N MET A 260 -6.17 3.52 -12.73
CA MET A 260 -6.74 3.18 -14.03
C MET A 260 -7.17 1.72 -14.08
N VAL A 261 -8.47 1.48 -14.27
CA VAL A 261 -9.02 0.12 -14.49
C VAL A 261 -8.52 -0.41 -15.83
N GLY A 262 -7.87 -1.58 -15.78
CA GLY A 262 -7.20 -2.19 -16.93
C GLY A 262 -5.83 -1.58 -17.26
N GLY A 263 -5.29 -0.71 -16.39
CA GLY A 263 -3.96 -0.14 -16.51
C GLY A 263 -2.84 -1.05 -15.98
N PHE A 264 -1.70 -0.45 -15.62
CA PHE A 264 -0.48 -1.17 -15.28
C PHE A 264 -0.64 -2.15 -14.11
N TRP A 265 -1.29 -1.75 -13.02
CA TRP A 265 -1.51 -2.66 -11.88
C TRP A 265 -2.32 -3.89 -12.30
N ASP A 266 -3.37 -3.68 -13.07
CA ASP A 266 -4.20 -4.76 -13.61
C ASP A 266 -3.44 -5.63 -14.63
N SER A 267 -2.48 -5.07 -15.37
CA SER A 267 -1.57 -5.83 -16.23
C SER A 267 -0.69 -6.77 -15.40
N MET A 268 -0.04 -6.28 -14.35
CA MET A 268 0.78 -7.08 -13.45
C MET A 268 -0.02 -8.23 -12.80
N ILE A 269 -1.19 -7.93 -12.24
CA ILE A 269 -2.06 -8.95 -11.62
C ILE A 269 -2.55 -9.95 -12.67
N GLY A 270 -2.88 -9.47 -13.87
CA GLY A 270 -3.32 -10.30 -14.99
C GLY A 270 -2.27 -11.27 -15.52
N GLU A 271 -1.00 -11.06 -15.21
CA GLU A 271 0.09 -12.00 -15.41
C GLU A 271 0.23 -13.03 -14.28
N GLY A 272 -0.59 -12.92 -13.22
CA GLY A 272 -0.51 -13.75 -12.02
C GLY A 272 0.61 -13.36 -11.07
N ARG A 273 1.15 -12.15 -11.21
CA ARG A 273 2.23 -11.65 -10.34
C ARG A 273 1.72 -11.26 -8.95
N ASP A 274 2.56 -11.43 -7.96
CA ASP A 274 2.42 -10.81 -6.64
C ASP A 274 2.93 -9.37 -6.72
N TRP A 275 2.03 -8.43 -6.99
CA TRP A 275 2.30 -7.01 -7.10
C TRP A 275 1.20 -6.22 -6.41
N TRP A 276 1.52 -5.70 -5.24
CA TRP A 276 0.55 -5.11 -4.32
C TRP A 276 0.59 -3.59 -4.34
N ILE A 277 -0.50 -2.96 -3.92
CA ILE A 277 -0.53 -1.52 -3.69
C ILE A 277 -0.55 -1.21 -2.19
N THR A 278 0.05 -0.07 -1.86
CA THR A 278 0.09 0.51 -0.53
C THR A 278 -0.31 1.98 -0.56
N ALA A 279 -0.47 2.61 0.59
CA ALA A 279 -0.62 4.05 0.77
C ALA A 279 0.36 4.51 1.85
N ASN A 280 0.89 5.73 1.74
CA ASN A 280 1.87 6.28 2.66
C ASN A 280 1.77 7.80 2.75
N SER A 281 2.49 8.42 3.70
CA SER A 281 2.50 9.87 3.89
C SER A 281 3.65 10.58 3.19
N ASP A 282 4.77 9.90 3.00
CA ASP A 282 6.04 10.52 2.55
C ASP A 282 6.35 11.79 3.41
N SER A 283 6.13 11.66 4.72
CA SER A 283 6.09 12.81 5.64
C SER A 283 7.47 13.38 5.89
N HIS A 284 7.68 14.66 5.53
CA HIS A 284 8.90 15.43 5.79
C HIS A 284 8.62 16.63 6.70
N VAL A 285 7.74 17.55 6.23
CA VAL A 285 7.33 18.76 6.93
C VAL A 285 5.81 18.92 6.77
N HIS A 286 5.11 18.99 7.89
CA HIS A 286 3.67 19.11 7.90
C HIS A 286 3.20 20.39 7.20
N TYR A 287 2.06 20.34 6.50
CA TYR A 287 1.54 21.47 5.73
C TYR A 287 1.28 22.72 6.58
N SER A 288 0.87 22.55 7.85
CA SER A 288 0.65 23.69 8.75
C SER A 288 1.93 24.43 9.12
N GLU A 289 3.09 23.80 8.92
CA GLU A 289 4.41 24.40 9.11
C GLU A 289 5.05 24.81 7.77
N GLY A 290 4.26 24.85 6.70
CA GLY A 290 4.66 25.29 5.37
C GLY A 290 5.17 24.17 4.46
N GLY A 291 5.11 22.92 4.88
CA GLY A 291 5.44 21.73 4.11
C GLY A 291 4.40 21.33 3.07
N SER A 292 4.43 20.09 2.68
CA SER A 292 3.54 19.48 1.67
C SER A 292 2.84 18.21 2.19
N ASP A 293 3.06 17.85 3.46
CA ASP A 293 2.77 16.53 3.98
C ASP A 293 1.74 16.58 5.10
N PHE A 294 1.00 15.49 5.20
CA PHE A 294 0.30 15.11 6.42
C PHE A 294 1.26 14.39 7.37
N TRP A 295 0.92 14.34 8.66
CA TRP A 295 1.57 13.43 9.59
C TRP A 295 1.34 11.97 9.19
N PRO A 296 2.23 11.04 9.59
CA PRO A 296 2.00 9.61 9.38
C PRO A 296 0.64 9.17 9.91
N GLY A 297 -0.19 8.60 9.04
CA GLY A 297 -1.54 8.14 9.36
C GLY A 297 -2.62 9.22 9.48
N GLU A 298 -2.30 10.50 9.30
CA GLU A 298 -3.31 11.56 9.35
C GLU A 298 -4.29 11.47 8.17
N TYR A 299 -3.80 11.12 6.98
CA TYR A 299 -4.59 11.09 5.75
C TYR A 299 -4.61 9.72 5.08
N SER A 300 -3.46 9.20 4.67
CA SER A 300 -3.32 7.92 3.97
C SER A 300 -2.90 6.80 4.93
N LYS A 301 -3.50 5.61 4.78
CA LYS A 301 -3.18 4.43 5.60
C LYS A 301 -3.11 3.16 4.77
N THR A 302 -2.10 2.35 5.05
CA THR A 302 -2.03 0.95 4.63
C THR A 302 -2.49 0.07 5.78
N PHE A 303 -3.59 -0.66 5.58
CA PHE A 303 -4.06 -1.65 6.54
C PHE A 303 -3.56 -3.04 6.16
N VAL A 304 -2.93 -3.73 7.10
CA VAL A 304 -2.39 -5.08 6.91
C VAL A 304 -3.13 -6.04 7.84
N TRP A 305 -3.64 -7.15 7.31
CA TRP A 305 -4.22 -8.23 8.11
C TRP A 305 -3.10 -9.06 8.73
N ALA A 306 -2.85 -8.84 10.01
CA ALA A 306 -1.70 -9.41 10.72
C ALA A 306 -1.91 -9.44 12.24
N GLN A 307 -1.08 -10.23 12.93
CA GLN A 307 -0.86 -10.05 14.35
C GLN A 307 0.07 -8.86 14.58
N LYS A 308 -0.07 -8.16 15.72
CA LYS A 308 0.68 -6.94 16.02
C LYS A 308 2.13 -7.23 16.42
N ASN A 309 2.93 -7.70 15.46
CA ASN A 309 4.36 -7.93 15.60
C ASN A 309 5.05 -7.77 14.23
N HIS A 310 6.38 -7.60 14.24
CA HIS A 310 7.17 -7.34 13.04
C HIS A 310 7.04 -8.45 11.99
N GLU A 311 7.14 -9.72 12.39
CA GLU A 311 7.13 -10.86 11.47
C GLU A 311 5.79 -10.97 10.74
N SER A 312 4.68 -10.92 11.50
CA SER A 312 3.34 -11.07 10.93
C SER A 312 2.95 -9.90 10.03
N ILE A 313 3.36 -8.66 10.37
CA ILE A 313 3.10 -7.48 9.53
C ILE A 313 3.87 -7.60 8.21
N MET A 314 5.18 -7.95 8.25
CA MET A 314 5.96 -8.17 7.03
C MET A 314 5.40 -9.30 6.17
N ASP A 315 4.93 -10.38 6.78
CA ASP A 315 4.28 -11.48 6.07
C ASP A 315 2.96 -11.02 5.45
N GLY A 316 2.16 -10.22 6.15
CA GLY A 316 0.94 -9.61 5.62
C GLY A 316 1.20 -8.73 4.40
N ILE A 317 2.25 -7.89 4.45
CA ILE A 317 2.65 -7.04 3.31
C ILE A 317 3.13 -7.92 2.14
N ARG A 318 4.00 -8.88 2.40
CA ARG A 318 4.56 -9.79 1.38
C ARG A 318 3.49 -10.55 0.61
N ASN A 319 2.42 -10.94 1.30
CA ASN A 319 1.32 -11.72 0.71
C ASN A 319 0.12 -10.87 0.29
N GLY A 320 0.23 -9.55 0.27
CA GLY A 320 -0.82 -8.65 -0.20
C GLY A 320 -2.11 -8.66 0.61
N ARG A 321 -2.05 -9.12 1.87
CA ARG A 321 -3.20 -9.02 2.80
C ARG A 321 -3.38 -7.57 3.24
N ILE A 322 -3.73 -6.72 2.28
CA ILE A 322 -3.71 -5.28 2.41
C ILE A 322 -4.98 -4.68 1.79
N PHE A 323 -5.53 -3.69 2.46
CA PHE A 323 -6.31 -2.64 1.83
C PHE A 323 -5.74 -1.27 2.17
N VAL A 324 -6.05 -0.26 1.35
CA VAL A 324 -5.59 1.11 1.55
C VAL A 324 -6.78 2.06 1.56
N THR A 325 -6.67 3.16 2.31
CA THR A 325 -7.71 4.20 2.39
C THR A 325 -7.10 5.59 2.53
N THR A 326 -7.85 6.60 2.08
CA THR A 326 -7.55 8.01 2.32
C THR A 326 -8.64 8.64 3.19
N GLY A 327 -8.28 9.63 4.00
CA GLY A 327 -9.19 10.46 4.79
C GLY A 327 -10.05 9.70 5.80
N ASP A 328 -9.61 8.54 6.27
CA ASP A 328 -10.36 7.66 7.18
C ASP A 328 -11.75 7.25 6.66
N LEU A 329 -11.90 7.11 5.33
CA LEU A 329 -13.17 6.74 4.71
C LEU A 329 -13.71 5.39 5.19
N ILE A 330 -12.81 4.41 5.39
CA ILE A 330 -13.12 3.13 6.06
C ILE A 330 -11.99 2.74 6.99
N ASP A 331 -12.26 1.93 8.00
CA ASP A 331 -11.25 1.39 8.91
C ASP A 331 -11.19 -0.14 8.94
N GLN A 332 -12.14 -0.83 8.31
CA GLN A 332 -12.12 -2.28 8.08
C GLN A 332 -12.70 -2.63 6.72
N LEU A 333 -12.09 -3.62 6.08
CA LEU A 333 -12.56 -4.16 4.81
C LEU A 333 -12.33 -5.67 4.77
N PHE A 334 -13.39 -6.44 4.60
CA PHE A 334 -13.34 -7.87 4.36
C PHE A 334 -13.93 -8.17 2.99
N VAL A 335 -13.13 -8.80 2.15
CA VAL A 335 -13.58 -9.32 0.86
C VAL A 335 -13.26 -10.79 0.84
N SER A 336 -14.28 -11.62 0.65
CA SER A 336 -14.14 -13.07 0.52
C SER A 336 -14.73 -13.55 -0.79
N ALA A 337 -14.13 -14.56 -1.38
CA ALA A 337 -14.62 -15.31 -2.52
C ALA A 337 -14.82 -16.76 -2.11
N GLU A 338 -16.05 -17.29 -2.23
CA GLU A 338 -16.42 -18.64 -1.82
C GLU A 338 -16.90 -19.45 -3.04
N SER A 339 -16.32 -20.65 -3.23
CA SER A 339 -16.81 -21.64 -4.18
C SER A 339 -18.15 -22.18 -3.75
N ASN A 340 -19.16 -22.06 -4.61
CA ASN A 340 -20.50 -22.59 -4.30
C ASN A 340 -20.59 -24.13 -4.39
N GLN A 341 -19.61 -24.78 -5.03
CA GLN A 341 -19.54 -26.25 -5.10
C GLN A 341 -18.81 -26.85 -3.91
N SER A 342 -17.64 -26.29 -3.55
CA SER A 342 -16.78 -26.87 -2.49
C SER A 342 -16.95 -26.21 -1.13
N GLY A 343 -17.46 -24.97 -1.08
CA GLY A 343 -17.48 -24.15 0.13
C GLY A 343 -16.12 -23.65 0.58
N THR A 344 -15.06 -23.82 -0.24
CA THR A 344 -13.73 -23.25 0.05
C THR A 344 -13.75 -21.75 -0.16
N THR A 345 -12.97 -21.02 0.65
CA THR A 345 -12.92 -19.56 0.62
C THR A 345 -11.51 -19.04 0.43
N ALA A 346 -11.38 -17.85 -0.16
CA ALA A 346 -10.18 -17.03 -0.14
C ALA A 346 -10.54 -15.58 0.17
N GLU A 347 -9.58 -14.87 0.78
CA GLU A 347 -9.70 -13.46 1.18
C GLU A 347 -8.67 -12.60 0.47
N ILE A 348 -8.63 -11.29 0.75
CA ILE A 348 -7.68 -10.32 0.17
C ILE A 348 -6.24 -10.86 0.23
N GLY A 349 -5.55 -10.85 -0.90
CA GLY A 349 -4.19 -11.40 -1.09
C GLY A 349 -4.17 -12.90 -1.36
N GLY A 350 -5.30 -13.61 -1.14
CA GLY A 350 -5.39 -15.06 -1.25
C GLY A 350 -5.73 -15.57 -2.65
N THR A 351 -5.74 -16.91 -2.76
CA THR A 351 -6.08 -17.63 -3.99
C THR A 351 -7.13 -18.68 -3.71
N LEU A 352 -8.24 -18.66 -4.45
CA LEU A 352 -9.30 -19.65 -4.49
C LEU A 352 -9.10 -20.57 -5.70
N THR A 353 -9.03 -21.87 -5.49
CA THR A 353 -9.03 -22.84 -6.59
C THR A 353 -10.43 -23.45 -6.73
N VAL A 354 -10.98 -23.43 -7.95
CA VAL A 354 -12.35 -23.89 -8.25
C VAL A 354 -12.38 -24.82 -9.46
N ALA A 355 -13.37 -25.69 -9.54
CA ALA A 355 -13.62 -26.48 -10.73
C ALA A 355 -14.11 -25.60 -11.90
N ALA A 356 -13.77 -25.96 -13.14
CA ALA A 356 -14.28 -25.26 -14.31
C ALA A 356 -15.81 -25.33 -14.37
N GLY A 357 -16.47 -24.17 -14.50
CA GLY A 357 -17.94 -24.04 -14.50
C GLY A 357 -18.56 -23.84 -13.10
N ASP A 358 -17.74 -23.74 -12.05
CA ASP A 358 -18.22 -23.38 -10.71
C ASP A 358 -18.77 -21.95 -10.69
N SER A 359 -19.57 -21.68 -9.69
CA SER A 359 -20.04 -20.34 -9.33
C SER A 359 -19.34 -19.90 -8.04
N VAL A 360 -18.91 -18.63 -8.00
CA VAL A 360 -18.24 -18.06 -6.85
C VAL A 360 -19.06 -16.91 -6.29
N THR A 361 -19.35 -16.96 -5.00
CA THR A 361 -20.00 -15.85 -4.29
C THR A 361 -18.92 -14.95 -3.67
N VAL A 362 -18.92 -13.69 -4.07
CA VAL A 362 -18.06 -12.65 -3.52
C VAL A 362 -18.85 -11.87 -2.48
N THR A 363 -18.35 -11.80 -1.26
CA THR A 363 -18.94 -10.97 -0.19
C THR A 363 -17.98 -9.85 0.17
N ILE A 364 -18.49 -8.62 0.15
CA ILE A 364 -17.76 -7.40 0.51
C ILE A 364 -18.40 -6.84 1.77
N SER A 365 -17.63 -6.72 2.85
CA SER A 365 -18.08 -6.13 4.10
C SER A 365 -17.06 -5.07 4.53
N PHE A 366 -17.55 -3.86 4.81
CA PHE A 366 -16.70 -2.75 5.23
C PHE A 366 -17.31 -2.00 6.41
N GLN A 367 -16.47 -1.38 7.21
CA GLN A 367 -16.89 -0.47 8.27
C GLN A 367 -16.60 0.97 7.84
N ASP A 368 -17.69 1.70 7.62
CA ASP A 368 -17.71 3.15 7.45
C ASP A 368 -17.84 3.75 8.87
N PRO A 369 -16.78 4.35 9.42
CA PRO A 369 -16.79 4.77 10.82
C PRO A 369 -17.69 5.99 11.01
N ASP A 370 -18.64 5.90 11.97
CA ASP A 370 -19.46 7.04 12.38
C ASP A 370 -18.67 7.94 13.34
N ARG A 371 -17.63 8.57 12.81
CA ARG A 371 -16.79 9.53 13.54
C ARG A 371 -16.20 10.57 12.59
N LEU A 372 -15.78 11.70 13.18
CA LEU A 372 -15.05 12.70 12.43
C LEU A 372 -13.65 12.18 12.05
N ASN A 373 -13.26 12.44 10.82
CA ASN A 373 -11.88 12.26 10.37
C ASN A 373 -10.96 13.38 10.90
N ASN A 374 -9.71 13.38 10.49
CA ASN A 374 -8.73 14.35 11.01
C ASN A 374 -8.94 15.78 10.46
N ASN A 375 -9.78 15.97 9.44
CA ASN A 375 -10.23 17.28 8.97
C ASN A 375 -11.50 17.78 9.70
N GLY A 376 -12.10 16.96 10.57
CA GLY A 376 -13.35 17.31 11.25
C GLY A 376 -14.61 17.00 10.43
N ASP A 377 -14.50 16.26 9.33
CA ASP A 377 -15.62 15.79 8.51
C ASP A 377 -16.02 14.38 8.91
N ASN A 378 -17.25 13.98 8.62
CA ASN A 378 -17.72 12.61 8.71
C ASN A 378 -18.00 12.09 7.27
N PRO A 379 -16.98 11.67 6.51
CA PRO A 379 -17.18 11.15 5.18
C PRO A 379 -17.95 9.84 5.23
N SER A 380 -18.75 9.55 4.22
CA SER A 380 -19.45 8.28 4.12
C SER A 380 -19.23 7.65 2.75
N VAL A 381 -19.07 6.33 2.73
CA VAL A 381 -18.98 5.56 1.49
C VAL A 381 -20.28 5.69 0.71
N ARG A 382 -20.21 6.12 -0.53
CA ARG A 382 -21.36 6.25 -1.44
C ARG A 382 -21.48 5.10 -2.42
N ARG A 383 -20.34 4.54 -2.81
CA ARG A 383 -20.29 3.44 -3.78
C ARG A 383 -19.12 2.51 -3.50
N VAL A 384 -19.37 1.24 -3.80
CA VAL A 384 -18.36 0.18 -3.85
C VAL A 384 -18.41 -0.46 -5.23
N ASP A 385 -17.26 -0.57 -5.90
CA ASP A 385 -17.09 -1.19 -7.21
C ASP A 385 -16.39 -2.55 -7.04
N LEU A 386 -16.94 -3.61 -7.65
CA LEU A 386 -16.28 -4.90 -7.82
C LEU A 386 -15.66 -4.95 -9.21
N ILE A 387 -14.35 -5.12 -9.26
CA ILE A 387 -13.53 -5.14 -10.47
C ILE A 387 -13.02 -6.55 -10.71
N MET A 388 -13.06 -7.02 -11.95
CA MET A 388 -12.60 -8.34 -12.37
C MET A 388 -11.75 -8.23 -13.63
N GLY A 389 -10.69 -9.02 -13.70
CA GLY A 389 -9.86 -9.22 -14.88
C GLY A 389 -9.41 -10.68 -15.01
N SER A 390 -9.04 -11.09 -16.21
CA SER A 390 -8.50 -12.43 -16.46
C SER A 390 -7.03 -12.50 -16.08
N ILE A 391 -6.61 -13.66 -15.56
CA ILE A 391 -5.21 -14.02 -15.41
C ILE A 391 -4.80 -14.83 -16.62
N SER A 392 -3.84 -14.33 -17.38
CA SER A 392 -3.30 -14.96 -18.58
C SER A 392 -1.78 -15.22 -18.41
N LYS A 393 -1.12 -15.61 -19.48
CA LYS A 393 0.33 -15.69 -19.49
C LYS A 393 0.95 -14.31 -19.40
N SER A 394 2.19 -14.25 -18.91
CA SER A 394 3.01 -13.03 -18.89
C SER A 394 2.99 -12.31 -20.23
N ALA A 395 2.98 -10.99 -20.18
CA ALA A 395 3.06 -10.15 -21.37
C ALA A 395 4.29 -10.52 -22.21
N THR A 396 4.13 -10.49 -23.52
CA THR A 396 5.26 -10.70 -24.47
C THR A 396 6.12 -9.45 -24.59
N ASP A 397 5.53 -8.27 -24.34
CA ASP A 397 6.23 -6.99 -24.25
C ASP A 397 6.32 -6.57 -22.78
N PRO A 398 7.52 -6.44 -22.22
CA PRO A 398 7.67 -6.01 -20.83
C PRO A 398 7.15 -4.58 -20.56
N ALA A 399 6.99 -3.78 -21.60
CA ALA A 399 6.41 -2.44 -21.51
C ALA A 399 4.87 -2.42 -21.55
N ASP A 400 4.20 -3.58 -21.69
CA ASP A 400 2.73 -3.64 -21.71
C ASP A 400 2.15 -3.19 -20.36
N ASP A 401 1.38 -2.13 -20.41
CA ASP A 401 0.77 -1.48 -19.23
C ASP A 401 -0.74 -1.69 -19.15
N THR A 402 -1.29 -2.66 -19.89
CA THR A 402 -2.74 -2.86 -19.99
C THR A 402 -3.18 -4.29 -19.75
N ASN A 403 -4.35 -4.45 -19.10
CA ASN A 403 -5.14 -5.67 -19.12
C ASN A 403 -6.54 -5.35 -19.63
N THR A 404 -6.74 -5.51 -20.94
CA THR A 404 -7.99 -5.17 -21.62
C THR A 404 -9.20 -6.02 -21.19
N SER A 405 -8.98 -7.11 -20.46
CA SER A 405 -10.06 -7.93 -19.87
C SER A 405 -10.66 -7.31 -18.61
N THR A 406 -9.95 -6.37 -17.96
CA THR A 406 -10.35 -5.79 -16.70
C THR A 406 -11.49 -4.80 -16.86
N ARG A 407 -12.48 -4.93 -16.01
CA ARG A 407 -13.65 -4.06 -15.98
C ARG A 407 -14.32 -4.05 -14.61
N VAL A 408 -15.05 -2.99 -14.32
CA VAL A 408 -16.03 -2.97 -13.23
C VAL A 408 -17.21 -3.86 -13.63
N ILE A 409 -17.44 -4.92 -12.88
CA ILE A 409 -18.52 -5.90 -13.14
C ILE A 409 -19.78 -5.60 -12.34
N ALA A 410 -19.65 -4.89 -11.22
CA ALA A 410 -20.77 -4.43 -10.42
C ALA A 410 -20.41 -3.14 -9.69
N ARG A 411 -21.39 -2.26 -9.50
CA ARG A 411 -21.33 -1.06 -8.68
C ARG A 411 -22.48 -1.09 -7.70
N PHE A 412 -22.17 -0.96 -6.42
CA PHE A 412 -23.15 -1.02 -5.34
C PHE A 412 -23.25 0.34 -4.66
N GLY A 413 -24.43 0.92 -4.69
CA GLY A 413 -24.75 2.14 -3.94
C GLY A 413 -25.35 1.81 -2.57
N GLN A 414 -25.59 2.86 -1.76
CA GLN A 414 -26.05 2.74 -0.37
C GLN A 414 -27.37 1.95 -0.21
N SER A 415 -28.22 1.89 -1.22
CA SER A 415 -29.47 1.13 -1.18
C SER A 415 -29.30 -0.38 -1.43
N GLU A 416 -28.11 -0.83 -1.82
CA GLU A 416 -27.85 -2.21 -2.24
C GLU A 416 -27.13 -3.04 -1.18
N TRP A 417 -26.54 -2.39 -0.17
CA TRP A 417 -25.93 -3.11 0.93
C TRP A 417 -26.82 -3.26 2.15
N SER A 418 -26.56 -4.28 2.94
CA SER A 418 -27.25 -4.59 4.18
C SER A 418 -26.46 -4.10 5.37
N ASP A 419 -27.14 -3.65 6.41
CA ASP A 419 -26.55 -3.30 7.69
C ASP A 419 -26.33 -4.58 8.53
N LEU A 420 -25.08 -4.84 8.89
CA LEU A 420 -24.66 -5.91 9.79
C LEU A 420 -23.98 -5.32 11.03
N GLY A 421 -24.76 -4.69 11.89
CA GLY A 421 -24.23 -3.95 13.03
C GLY A 421 -23.45 -2.71 12.59
N THR A 422 -22.13 -2.67 12.83
CA THR A 422 -21.26 -1.57 12.38
C THR A 422 -20.77 -1.73 10.94
N PHE A 423 -21.00 -2.90 10.32
CA PHE A 423 -20.60 -3.19 8.95
C PHE A 423 -21.72 -2.94 7.95
N ARG A 424 -21.32 -2.57 6.75
CA ARG A 424 -22.13 -2.62 5.53
C ARG A 424 -21.68 -3.83 4.72
N SER A 425 -22.61 -4.60 4.18
CA SER A 425 -22.28 -5.82 3.43
C SER A 425 -23.10 -5.95 2.16
N VAL A 426 -22.46 -6.44 1.10
CA VAL A 426 -23.09 -6.79 -0.18
C VAL A 426 -22.43 -8.04 -0.72
N SER A 427 -23.22 -8.85 -1.45
CA SER A 427 -22.71 -10.05 -2.11
C SER A 427 -23.03 -10.04 -3.60
N TYR A 428 -22.15 -10.65 -4.38
CA TYR A 428 -22.28 -10.81 -5.82
C TYR A 428 -21.87 -12.23 -6.24
N THR A 429 -22.69 -12.89 -7.06
CA THR A 429 -22.39 -14.25 -7.53
C THR A 429 -21.90 -14.21 -8.97
N LEU A 430 -20.66 -14.67 -9.16
CA LEU A 430 -20.07 -14.97 -10.45
C LEU A 430 -20.52 -16.37 -10.88
N SER A 431 -21.16 -16.50 -12.01
CA SER A 431 -21.62 -17.78 -12.52
C SER A 431 -20.68 -18.31 -13.60
N ASP A 432 -20.50 -19.64 -13.63
CA ASP A 432 -19.81 -20.35 -14.72
C ASP A 432 -18.36 -19.86 -14.94
N ILE A 433 -17.55 -19.90 -13.89
CA ILE A 433 -16.12 -19.53 -13.96
C ILE A 433 -15.35 -20.59 -14.77
N ARG A 434 -14.77 -20.17 -15.90
CA ARG A 434 -14.05 -21.07 -16.82
C ARG A 434 -12.62 -20.65 -17.14
N THR A 435 -12.18 -19.52 -16.64
CA THR A 435 -10.83 -18.98 -16.84
C THR A 435 -10.27 -18.48 -15.53
N ASN A 436 -8.94 -18.55 -15.40
CA ASN A 436 -8.26 -17.91 -14.29
C ASN A 436 -8.58 -16.42 -14.28
N THR A 437 -8.94 -15.89 -13.13
CA THR A 437 -9.37 -14.50 -12.98
C THR A 437 -8.93 -13.95 -11.64
N TYR A 438 -8.97 -12.64 -11.49
CA TYR A 438 -8.81 -11.97 -10.21
C TYR A 438 -9.95 -11.00 -9.96
N LEU A 439 -10.15 -10.70 -8.69
CA LEU A 439 -11.14 -9.75 -8.20
C LEU A 439 -10.44 -8.74 -7.30
N ARG A 440 -10.82 -7.48 -7.39
CA ARG A 440 -10.45 -6.43 -6.44
C ARG A 440 -11.60 -5.47 -6.23
N VAL A 441 -11.56 -4.76 -5.12
CA VAL A 441 -12.61 -3.83 -4.70
C VAL A 441 -12.02 -2.42 -4.60
N ARG A 442 -12.81 -1.41 -4.96
CA ARG A 442 -12.57 -0.02 -4.60
C ARG A 442 -13.87 0.63 -4.16
N GLY A 443 -13.79 1.71 -3.42
CA GLY A 443 -14.96 2.50 -3.07
C GLY A 443 -14.61 3.95 -2.86
N THR A 444 -15.62 4.83 -2.83
CA THR A 444 -15.46 6.28 -2.74
C THR A 444 -16.61 6.93 -1.99
N ASN A 445 -16.34 8.14 -1.47
CA ASN A 445 -17.36 9.07 -0.98
C ASN A 445 -17.90 9.99 -2.09
N GLY A 446 -17.30 9.95 -3.30
CA GLY A 446 -17.65 10.77 -4.47
C GLY A 446 -18.80 10.19 -5.32
N ASN A 447 -19.10 10.89 -6.39
CA ASN A 447 -20.08 10.47 -7.40
C ASN A 447 -19.43 10.03 -8.72
N GLU A 448 -18.14 10.27 -8.89
CA GLU A 448 -17.33 9.94 -10.07
C GLU A 448 -17.34 8.43 -10.28
N LEU A 449 -17.61 7.96 -11.50
CA LEU A 449 -17.61 6.54 -11.83
C LEU A 449 -16.19 5.95 -11.86
N GLU A 450 -15.24 6.77 -12.22
CA GLU A 450 -13.79 6.48 -12.22
C GLU A 450 -13.08 7.62 -11.51
N PRO A 451 -11.95 7.41 -10.84
CA PRO A 451 -11.18 8.52 -10.30
C PRO A 451 -10.67 9.41 -11.44
N GLU A 452 -10.96 10.69 -11.36
CA GLU A 452 -10.54 11.69 -12.36
C GLU A 452 -9.15 12.24 -12.01
N PRO A 453 -8.44 12.84 -12.99
CA PRO A 453 -7.17 13.52 -12.73
C PRO A 453 -7.35 14.68 -11.76
N ASP A 454 -6.59 14.70 -10.67
CA ASP A 454 -6.69 15.70 -9.62
C ASP A 454 -6.32 17.11 -10.12
N PRO A 455 -7.21 18.10 -10.09
CA PRO A 455 -6.88 19.44 -10.51
C PRO A 455 -6.00 20.14 -9.45
N ARG A 456 -5.20 21.11 -9.88
CA ARG A 456 -4.44 21.94 -8.94
C ARG A 456 -5.38 22.69 -8.00
N GLY A 457 -5.08 22.66 -6.71
CA GLY A 457 -5.89 23.30 -5.68
C GLY A 457 -7.11 22.48 -5.27
N GLU A 458 -7.15 21.22 -5.59
CA GLU A 458 -8.14 20.30 -5.05
C GLU A 458 -7.93 20.13 -3.54
N ASP A 459 -9.04 20.11 -2.83
CA ASP A 459 -9.04 19.76 -1.41
C ASP A 459 -9.00 18.22 -1.26
N PRO A 460 -7.91 17.64 -0.73
CA PRO A 460 -7.78 16.20 -0.65
C PRO A 460 -8.85 15.53 0.20
N TRP A 461 -9.51 16.26 1.12
CA TRP A 461 -10.54 15.72 1.99
C TRP A 461 -11.90 15.52 1.32
N THR A 462 -12.09 16.06 0.12
CA THR A 462 -13.38 15.98 -0.61
C THR A 462 -13.46 14.79 -1.56
N ASP A 463 -12.33 14.21 -1.96
CA ASP A 463 -12.25 13.09 -2.90
C ASP A 463 -11.47 11.93 -2.27
N LEU A 464 -12.21 11.06 -1.58
CA LEU A 464 -11.66 9.97 -0.78
C LEU A 464 -11.95 8.62 -1.43
N TRP A 465 -10.94 7.76 -1.44
CA TRP A 465 -11.01 6.43 -2.01
C TRP A 465 -10.39 5.37 -1.09
N PHE A 466 -10.87 4.13 -1.26
CA PHE A 466 -10.20 2.95 -0.74
C PHE A 466 -10.09 1.86 -1.82
N TYR A 467 -9.07 1.01 -1.70
CA TYR A 467 -8.81 -0.11 -2.61
C TYR A 467 -8.40 -1.35 -1.82
N SER A 468 -8.87 -2.53 -2.23
CA SER A 468 -8.30 -3.80 -1.78
C SER A 468 -7.23 -4.30 -2.73
N ASN A 469 -6.25 -5.03 -2.23
CA ASN A 469 -5.46 -5.92 -3.06
C ASN A 469 -6.34 -7.09 -3.56
N PRO A 470 -5.93 -7.80 -4.63
CA PRO A 470 -6.80 -8.76 -5.31
C PRO A 470 -6.93 -10.10 -4.56
N ILE A 471 -8.03 -10.80 -4.88
CA ILE A 471 -8.20 -12.24 -4.69
C ILE A 471 -8.06 -12.90 -6.05
N ARG A 472 -7.30 -13.98 -6.15
CA ARG A 472 -7.20 -14.79 -7.38
C ARG A 472 -8.17 -15.95 -7.33
N ILE A 473 -8.79 -16.26 -8.48
CA ILE A 473 -9.61 -17.43 -8.68
C ILE A 473 -8.97 -18.24 -9.81
N LEU A 474 -8.45 -19.40 -9.47
CA LEU A 474 -7.77 -20.30 -10.40
C LEU A 474 -8.62 -21.52 -10.68
N ILE A 475 -8.61 -21.97 -11.94
CA ILE A 475 -9.31 -23.21 -12.34
C ILE A 475 -8.41 -24.40 -12.04
N ASP A 476 -8.97 -25.37 -11.32
CA ASP A 476 -8.35 -26.68 -11.11
C ASP A 476 -8.09 -27.37 -12.47
N GLN A 477 -6.87 -27.86 -12.71
CA GLN A 477 -6.42 -28.42 -13.98
C GLN A 477 -6.61 -29.94 -14.03
#